data_6f84b57e20cd2276903002f7c693222d
#
_entry.id   6f84b57e20cd2276903002f7c693222d
#
_cell.length_a   1.000
_cell.length_b   1.000
_cell.length_c   1.000
_cell.angle_alpha   90.00
_cell.angle_beta   90.00
_cell.angle_gamma   90.00
#
_symmetry.space_group_name_H-M   'P 1'
#
loop_
_entity.id
_entity.type
_entity.pdbx_description
1 polymer ?
#
loop_
_entity_poly.entity_id
_entity_poly.type
_entity_poly.pdbx_seq_one_letter_code
_entity_poly.pdbx_strand_id
1 'polypeptide(L)'
;MKLPGKIAIMGGGSWATAIAKIVLAQAESINWYMRRDDRIEEFKRLGHNPAYLTSVRFEIKNINFSSDINKIVKESDTLIF
;
A
#
# COMPACT_ATOMS: atom_id res chain seq x y z
N MET A 1 13.67 12.53 6.07
CA MET A 1 14.58 11.45 5.61
C MET A 1 13.90 10.65 4.51
N LYS A 2 14.64 10.38 3.47
CA LYS A 2 14.11 9.61 2.34
C LYS A 2 14.47 8.14 2.52
N LEU A 3 13.47 7.26 2.37
CA LEU A 3 13.71 5.83 2.49
C LEU A 3 14.38 5.28 1.23
N PRO A 4 15.35 4.37 1.37
CA PRO A 4 16.04 3.80 0.21
C PRO A 4 15.19 2.76 -0.50
N GLY A 5 15.21 2.79 -1.84
CA GLY A 5 14.55 1.79 -2.66
C GLY A 5 13.04 1.82 -2.63
N LYS A 6 12.44 0.80 -3.20
CA LYS A 6 10.99 0.65 -3.28
C LYS A 6 10.50 -0.23 -2.13
N ILE A 7 9.57 0.31 -1.36
CA ILE A 7 9.01 -0.38 -0.20
C ILE A 7 7.65 -0.96 -0.56
N ALA A 8 7.41 -2.20 -0.18
CA ALA A 8 6.12 -2.84 -0.35
C ALA A 8 5.46 -3.09 0.99
N ILE A 9 4.18 -2.74 1.07
CA ILE A 9 3.34 -3.08 2.21
C ILE A 9 2.60 -4.37 1.86
N MET A 10 2.67 -5.34 2.74
CA MET A 10 2.12 -6.67 2.48
C MET A 10 0.86 -6.88 3.33
N GLY A 11 -0.30 -6.79 2.69
CA GLY A 11 -1.58 -7.01 3.35
C GLY A 11 -2.42 -5.75 3.46
N GLY A 12 -3.70 -5.93 3.78
CA GLY A 12 -4.69 -4.85 3.78
C GLY A 12 -5.38 -4.59 5.12
N GLY A 13 -4.83 -5.08 6.23
CA GLY A 13 -5.43 -4.86 7.55
C GLY A 13 -5.13 -3.49 8.14
N SER A 14 -5.60 -3.26 9.36
CA SER A 14 -5.42 -1.95 10.00
C SER A 14 -3.96 -1.62 10.26
N TRP A 15 -3.16 -2.60 10.67
CA TRP A 15 -1.73 -2.41 10.92
C TRP A 15 -1.01 -2.00 9.62
N ALA A 16 -1.26 -2.75 8.53
CA ALA A 16 -0.63 -2.46 7.24
C ALA A 16 -1.04 -1.08 6.74
N THR A 17 -2.30 -0.70 6.92
CA THR A 17 -2.82 0.60 6.49
C THR A 17 -2.14 1.74 7.25
N ALA A 18 -1.97 1.58 8.56
CA ALA A 18 -1.30 2.60 9.37
C ALA A 18 0.17 2.76 8.97
N ILE A 19 0.86 1.65 8.77
CA ILE A 19 2.27 1.67 8.36
C ILE A 19 2.42 2.30 6.96
N ALA A 20 1.52 1.97 6.04
CA ALA A 20 1.54 2.54 4.70
C ALA A 20 1.46 4.07 4.73
N LYS A 21 0.60 4.61 5.59
CA LYS A 21 0.46 6.06 5.73
C LYS A 21 1.76 6.70 6.21
N ILE A 22 2.41 6.07 7.19
CA ILE A 22 3.68 6.55 7.73
C ILE A 22 4.78 6.51 6.66
N VAL A 23 4.87 5.41 5.93
CA VAL A 23 5.89 5.24 4.90
C VAL A 23 5.69 6.24 3.77
N LEU A 24 4.45 6.47 3.34
CA LEU A 24 4.16 7.43 2.27
C LEU A 24 4.51 8.86 2.65
N ALA A 25 4.59 9.18 3.93
CA ALA A 25 5.03 10.50 4.36
C ALA A 25 6.51 10.73 4.06
N GLN A 26 7.29 9.67 3.83
CA GLN A 26 8.74 9.73 3.62
C GLN A 26 9.20 9.16 2.28
N ALA A 27 8.33 8.47 1.55
CA ALA A 27 8.63 7.90 0.26
C ALA A 27 7.74 8.53 -0.81
N GLU A 28 8.26 8.66 -2.03
CA GLU A 28 7.48 9.23 -3.13
C GLU A 28 6.33 8.32 -3.55
N SER A 29 6.56 7.00 -3.46
CA SER A 29 5.55 6.01 -3.81
C SER A 29 5.86 4.71 -3.09
N ILE A 30 4.85 3.85 -3.00
CA ILE A 30 5.00 2.52 -2.42
C ILE A 30 4.31 1.49 -3.30
N ASN A 31 4.74 0.24 -3.15
CA ASN A 31 4.00 -0.90 -3.66
C ASN A 31 3.14 -1.42 -2.52
N TRP A 32 1.93 -1.89 -2.84
CA TRP A 32 1.04 -2.40 -1.81
C TRP A 32 0.36 -3.65 -2.32
N TYR A 33 0.65 -4.77 -1.67
CA TYR A 33 0.04 -6.04 -1.99
C TYR A 33 -1.24 -6.23 -1.18
N MET A 34 -2.33 -6.55 -1.86
CA MET A 34 -3.57 -6.99 -1.24
C MET A 34 -4.06 -8.21 -1.98
N ARG A 35 -4.47 -9.23 -1.26
CA ARG A 35 -4.88 -10.50 -1.84
C ARG A 35 -6.10 -10.40 -2.76
N ARG A 36 -7.01 -9.47 -2.48
CA ARG A 36 -8.30 -9.37 -3.19
C ARG A 36 -8.34 -8.15 -4.10
N ASP A 37 -8.56 -8.41 -5.39
CA ASP A 37 -8.68 -7.35 -6.39
C ASP A 37 -9.88 -6.43 -6.13
N ASP A 38 -10.99 -6.98 -5.65
CA ASP A 38 -12.17 -6.17 -5.36
C ASP A 38 -11.88 -5.13 -4.27
N ARG A 39 -11.06 -5.48 -3.28
CA ARG A 39 -10.66 -4.53 -2.24
C ARG A 39 -9.74 -3.45 -2.78
N ILE A 40 -8.84 -3.83 -3.69
CA ILE A 40 -7.95 -2.86 -4.35
C ILE A 40 -8.77 -1.86 -5.15
N GLU A 41 -9.72 -2.32 -5.94
CA GLU A 41 -10.55 -1.44 -6.76
C GLU A 41 -11.38 -0.50 -5.88
N GLU A 42 -11.93 -0.99 -4.79
CA GLU A 42 -12.71 -0.18 -3.87
C GLU A 42 -11.84 0.88 -3.18
N PHE A 43 -10.63 0.49 -2.78
CA PHE A 43 -9.67 1.41 -2.18
C PHE A 43 -9.34 2.56 -3.15
N LYS A 44 -9.06 2.22 -4.41
CA LYS A 44 -8.75 3.22 -5.43
C LYS A 44 -9.93 4.17 -5.66
N ARG A 45 -11.14 3.64 -5.67
CA ARG A 45 -12.34 4.44 -5.89
C ARG A 45 -12.64 5.38 -4.73
N LEU A 46 -12.43 4.91 -3.51
CA LEU A 46 -12.77 5.67 -2.30
C LEU A 46 -11.65 6.59 -1.83
N GLY A 47 -10.40 6.28 -2.14
CA GLY A 47 -9.25 7.03 -1.62
C GLY A 47 -8.91 6.67 -0.18
N HIS A 48 -9.48 5.59 0.35
CA HIS A 48 -9.17 5.07 1.68
C HIS A 48 -9.46 3.57 1.71
N ASN A 49 -8.91 2.89 2.73
CA ASN A 49 -9.17 1.47 2.90
C ASN A 49 -10.67 1.26 3.19
N PRO A 50 -11.36 0.39 2.44
CA PRO A 50 -12.80 0.21 2.63
C PRO A 50 -13.19 -0.49 3.93
N ALA A 51 -12.27 -1.21 4.56
CA ALA A 51 -12.57 -2.02 5.73
C ALA A 51 -11.90 -1.54 7.02
N TYR A 52 -10.72 -0.93 6.92
CA TYR A 52 -9.91 -0.56 8.09
C TYR A 52 -9.44 0.87 7.98
N LEU A 53 -9.49 1.61 9.11
CA LEU A 53 -9.02 3.01 9.18
C LEU A 53 -9.62 3.84 8.04
N THR A 54 -10.93 3.79 7.90
CA THR A 54 -11.63 4.37 6.75
C THR A 54 -11.53 5.89 6.66
N SER A 55 -11.17 6.55 7.76
CA SER A 55 -10.97 8.00 7.77
C SER A 55 -9.57 8.43 7.30
N VAL A 56 -8.65 7.48 7.11
CA VAL A 56 -7.29 7.79 6.68
C VAL A 56 -7.26 7.84 5.14
N ARG A 57 -7.02 9.03 4.59
CA ARG A 57 -7.00 9.26 3.14
C ARG A 57 -5.61 9.03 2.56
N PHE A 58 -5.58 8.56 1.31
CA PHE A 58 -4.33 8.29 0.60
C PHE A 58 -4.33 8.94 -0.77
N GLU A 59 -3.14 9.34 -1.22
CA GLU A 59 -2.93 9.76 -2.61
C GLU A 59 -2.73 8.51 -3.45
N ILE A 60 -3.80 8.06 -4.10
CA ILE A 60 -3.81 6.78 -4.81
C ILE A 60 -2.77 6.73 -5.93
N LYS A 61 -2.49 7.85 -6.58
CA LYS A 61 -1.50 7.91 -7.66
C LYS A 61 -0.09 7.52 -7.21
N ASN A 62 0.18 7.59 -5.90
CA ASN A 62 1.50 7.25 -5.34
C ASN A 62 1.58 5.81 -4.85
N ILE A 63 0.53 5.02 -5.10
CA ILE A 63 0.49 3.64 -4.64
C ILE A 63 0.34 2.71 -5.84
N ASN A 64 1.26 1.74 -5.95
CA ASN A 64 1.17 0.69 -6.94
C ASN A 64 0.56 -0.55 -6.28
N PHE A 65 -0.77 -0.68 -6.39
CA PHE A 65 -1.48 -1.84 -5.84
C PHE A 65 -1.34 -3.07 -6.75
N SER A 66 -1.24 -4.24 -6.16
CA SER A 66 -1.29 -5.49 -6.90
C SER A 66 -1.76 -6.63 -6.01
N SER A 67 -2.50 -7.56 -6.61
CA SER A 67 -2.86 -8.82 -5.95
C SER A 67 -1.89 -9.95 -6.34
N ASP A 68 -0.89 -9.66 -7.16
CA ASP A 68 0.13 -10.61 -7.55
C ASP A 68 1.35 -10.45 -6.65
N ILE A 69 1.48 -11.37 -5.68
CA ILE A 69 2.56 -11.29 -4.70
C ILE A 69 3.94 -11.41 -5.33
N ASN A 70 4.08 -12.22 -6.36
CA ASN A 70 5.37 -12.41 -7.04
C ASN A 70 5.82 -11.12 -7.73
N LYS A 71 4.89 -10.42 -8.33
CA LYS A 71 5.19 -9.14 -8.98
C LYS A 71 5.64 -8.11 -7.95
N ILE A 72 4.92 -8.01 -6.83
CA ILE A 72 5.26 -7.06 -5.77
C ILE A 72 6.64 -7.36 -5.19
N VAL A 73 6.94 -8.64 -4.93
CA VAL A 73 8.24 -9.03 -4.38
C VAL A 73 9.37 -8.69 -5.35
N LYS A 74 9.17 -8.96 -6.63
CA LYS A 74 10.18 -8.66 -7.66
C LYS A 74 10.47 -7.16 -7.79
N GLU A 75 9.45 -6.34 -7.63
CA GLU A 75 9.55 -4.91 -7.86
C GLU A 75 9.90 -4.13 -6.59
N SER A 76 10.17 -4.82 -5.51
CA SER A 76 10.38 -4.16 -4.22
C SER A 76 11.72 -4.52 -3.60
N ASP A 77 12.30 -3.55 -2.90
CA ASP A 77 13.57 -3.75 -2.20
C ASP A 77 13.36 -4.12 -0.74
N THR A 78 12.26 -3.68 -0.16
CA THR A 78 11.93 -3.95 1.25
C THR A 78 10.46 -4.33 1.35
N LEU A 79 10.18 -5.36 2.11
CA LEU A 79 8.81 -5.82 2.36
C LEU A 79 8.47 -5.60 3.84
N ILE A 80 7.30 -5.00 4.09
CA ILE A 80 6.79 -4.79 5.44
C ILE A 80 5.51 -5.59 5.60
N PHE A 81 5.54 -6.53 6.53
CA PHE A 81 4.41 -7.41 6.82
C PHE A 81 3.62 -6.95 8.02
#